data_f27e15dc0fab74b14c82e026e8cd9783
#
_entry.id   f27e15dc0fab74b14c82e026e8cd9783
#
_cell.length_a   1.000
_cell.length_b   1.000
_cell.length_c   1.000
_cell.angle_alpha   90.00
_cell.angle_beta   90.00
_cell.angle_gamma   90.00
#
_symmetry.space_group_name_H-M   'P 1'
#
loop_
_entity.id
_entity.type
_entity.pdbx_description
1 polymer ?
#
loop_
_entity_poly.entity_id
_entity_poly.type
_entity_poly.pdbx_seq_one_letter_code
_entity_poly.pdbx_strand_id
1 'polypeptide(L)'
;MASLPSRLPQEHGVGPRVEDRRPEMEEGKEASVVEGNGPVTGHIISTTIGGKNGEAKQTVSYMAERVVGTGSFGIVFQAKCLETGETVAIKKVLQDRRDELFLNLVMEYVPECLYRVLKHYSNANQRMPLIYVKLYMYQIFRGLAYIHTVPGVCHRDVKPQNLLVDPLTHQVKLCDFGSAKVLVKGEANISYICSRYYRAPELIFGAVEYTSSIDIWSAGCVLAELLLGQPLFPGGSAVDQLVEIIKVLGTPTREEIRCMNPNYTEFRFSQIKAHPWHKVFHKRMPPEAIDLASRLLQYSPSLRCTALEACAHPFFDELREPNARLPNGRPFPPLFNFKQELSGASPELINKLIPDHVKRQAGLSTTLHPSEYFLWLSSFREIMCGV
;
A
#
# COMPACT_ATOMS: atom_id res chain seq x y z
N MET A 1 22.15 -16.55 24.75
CA MET A 1 20.94 -15.68 24.71
C MET A 1 21.33 -14.34 25.32
N ALA A 2 21.64 -13.33 24.51
CA ALA A 2 21.95 -11.99 25.00
C ALA A 2 20.65 -11.22 25.15
N SER A 3 20.32 -10.82 26.37
CA SER A 3 19.17 -9.98 26.65
C SER A 3 19.39 -8.58 26.07
N LEU A 4 18.47 -8.11 25.26
CA LEU A 4 18.38 -6.72 24.84
C LEU A 4 18.06 -5.83 26.06
N PRO A 5 18.56 -4.58 26.12
CA PRO A 5 18.26 -3.68 27.22
C PRO A 5 16.77 -3.35 27.23
N SER A 6 16.17 -3.42 28.42
CA SER A 6 14.73 -3.27 28.66
C SER A 6 14.23 -1.81 28.68
N ARG A 7 14.99 -0.85 28.13
CA ARG A 7 14.59 0.57 28.11
C ARG A 7 14.84 1.19 26.74
N LEU A 8 13.76 1.36 26.01
CA LEU A 8 13.63 2.47 25.04
C LEU A 8 13.41 3.76 25.85
N PRO A 9 13.82 4.94 25.35
CA PRO A 9 13.70 6.19 26.10
C PRO A 9 12.28 6.42 26.57
N GLN A 10 12.12 6.66 27.87
CA GLN A 10 10.91 7.27 28.39
C GLN A 10 10.89 8.73 27.92
N GLU A 11 9.75 9.15 27.40
CA GLU A 11 9.48 10.52 27.01
C GLU A 11 9.67 11.45 28.21
N HIS A 12 10.72 12.28 28.19
CA HIS A 12 10.80 13.47 29.04
C HIS A 12 10.18 14.64 28.26
N GLY A 13 8.85 14.75 28.39
CA GLY A 13 8.10 15.89 27.91
C GLY A 13 8.07 16.98 28.97
N VAL A 14 8.47 18.18 28.58
CA VAL A 14 8.06 19.43 29.25
C VAL A 14 7.28 20.25 28.22
N GLY A 15 5.94 20.16 28.29
CA GLY A 15 5.00 20.97 27.55
C GLY A 15 3.58 20.73 28.10
N PRO A 16 2.64 21.69 28.01
CA PRO A 16 1.37 21.60 28.74
C PRO A 16 0.53 20.42 28.27
N ARG A 17 0.06 19.63 29.25
CA ARG A 17 -0.85 18.50 29.09
C ARG A 17 -2.12 18.92 28.38
N VAL A 18 -2.33 18.40 27.16
CA VAL A 18 -3.67 18.14 26.64
C VAL A 18 -3.89 16.64 26.84
N GLU A 19 -4.80 16.30 27.75
CA GLU A 19 -5.19 14.91 28.01
C GLU A 19 -5.95 14.36 26.78
N ASP A 20 -5.25 13.73 25.86
CA ASP A 20 -5.85 12.89 24.82
C ASP A 20 -5.72 11.42 25.27
N ARG A 21 -6.66 10.98 26.11
CA ARG A 21 -6.81 9.58 26.50
C ARG A 21 -7.39 8.81 25.31
N ARG A 22 -6.54 8.27 24.46
CA ARG A 22 -6.94 7.20 23.53
C ARG A 22 -6.63 5.87 24.19
N PRO A 23 -7.61 4.94 24.27
CA PRO A 23 -7.37 3.62 24.81
C PRO A 23 -6.42 2.83 23.90
N GLU A 24 -5.42 2.20 24.52
CA GLU A 24 -4.60 1.16 23.90
C GLU A 24 -5.53 0.04 23.41
N MET A 25 -5.59 -0.19 22.11
CA MET A 25 -6.29 -1.36 21.58
C MET A 25 -5.35 -2.56 21.64
N GLU A 26 -5.59 -3.45 22.60
CA GLU A 26 -5.08 -4.81 22.58
C GLU A 26 -5.56 -5.52 21.31
N GLU A 27 -4.62 -6.08 20.54
CA GLU A 27 -4.94 -7.02 19.48
C GLU A 27 -5.55 -8.27 20.10
N GLY A 28 -6.83 -8.50 19.91
CA GLY A 28 -7.50 -9.73 20.33
C GLY A 28 -8.92 -9.58 20.89
N LYS A 29 -9.47 -8.38 20.96
CA LYS A 29 -10.91 -8.21 21.26
C LYS A 29 -11.67 -7.97 19.97
N GLU A 30 -12.61 -8.85 19.69
CA GLU A 30 -13.66 -8.62 18.71
C GLU A 30 -14.27 -7.23 18.95
N ALA A 31 -14.20 -6.37 17.94
CA ALA A 31 -14.80 -5.07 18.00
C ALA A 31 -16.30 -5.27 18.27
N SER A 32 -16.77 -4.85 19.45
CA SER A 32 -18.17 -4.81 19.76
C SER A 32 -18.87 -3.98 18.69
N VAL A 33 -19.83 -4.58 18.02
CA VAL A 33 -20.72 -3.94 17.07
C VAL A 33 -21.42 -2.80 17.82
N VAL A 34 -21.14 -1.56 17.47
CA VAL A 34 -21.95 -0.44 17.90
C VAL A 34 -23.27 -0.61 17.13
N GLU A 35 -24.28 -1.13 17.81
CA GLU A 35 -25.64 -1.26 17.31
C GLU A 35 -26.19 0.13 16.99
N GLY A 36 -26.06 0.55 15.75
CA GLY A 36 -26.96 1.52 15.17
C GLY A 36 -28.24 0.74 14.80
N ASN A 37 -29.38 1.12 15.38
CA ASN A 37 -30.68 0.51 15.22
C ASN A 37 -31.04 0.23 13.76
N GLY A 38 -30.94 -1.03 13.33
CA GLY A 38 -31.38 -1.53 12.04
C GLY A 38 -30.72 -2.87 11.68
N PRO A 39 -31.38 -3.76 10.96
CA PRO A 39 -30.77 -5.01 10.52
C PRO A 39 -29.53 -4.69 9.67
N VAL A 40 -28.43 -5.39 9.94
CA VAL A 40 -27.12 -5.21 9.28
C VAL A 40 -27.19 -5.44 7.77
N THR A 41 -28.24 -6.09 7.30
CA THR A 41 -28.52 -6.42 5.90
C THR A 41 -29.93 -6.02 5.52
N GLY A 42 -30.13 -5.63 4.26
CA GLY A 42 -31.44 -5.25 3.70
C GLY A 42 -31.86 -3.81 4.00
N HIS A 43 -31.10 -3.02 4.78
CA HIS A 43 -31.43 -1.61 4.98
C HIS A 43 -31.07 -0.77 3.77
N ILE A 44 -31.83 0.29 3.54
CA ILE A 44 -31.61 1.22 2.43
C ILE A 44 -30.71 2.37 2.92
N ILE A 45 -29.63 2.59 2.18
CA ILE A 45 -28.73 3.73 2.37
C ILE A 45 -28.99 4.70 1.21
N SER A 46 -29.56 5.85 1.50
CA SER A 46 -29.78 6.89 0.49
C SER A 46 -28.74 7.99 0.61
N THR A 47 -28.20 8.42 -0.52
CA THR A 47 -27.27 9.54 -0.61
C THR A 47 -27.74 10.53 -1.66
N THR A 48 -27.57 11.82 -1.38
CA THR A 48 -27.91 12.89 -2.33
C THR A 48 -26.63 13.41 -2.97
N ILE A 49 -26.57 13.39 -4.28
CA ILE A 49 -25.49 13.90 -5.11
C ILE A 49 -25.94 15.12 -5.91
N GLY A 50 -25.02 15.99 -6.29
CA GLY A 50 -25.31 17.22 -7.02
C GLY A 50 -25.75 18.38 -6.11
N GLY A 51 -26.32 19.41 -6.70
CA GLY A 51 -26.82 20.62 -6.02
C GLY A 51 -25.75 21.69 -5.77
N LYS A 52 -24.52 21.50 -6.24
CA LYS A 52 -23.50 22.56 -6.36
C LYS A 52 -23.58 23.15 -7.76
N ASN A 53 -23.40 24.47 -7.88
CA ASN A 53 -23.35 25.19 -9.16
C ASN A 53 -24.62 25.05 -10.05
N GLY A 54 -25.82 24.87 -9.45
CA GLY A 54 -27.06 24.81 -10.22
C GLY A 54 -27.41 23.43 -10.78
N GLU A 55 -26.62 22.40 -10.49
CA GLU A 55 -26.94 21.03 -10.85
C GLU A 55 -28.16 20.51 -10.06
N ALA A 56 -28.99 19.71 -10.70
CA ALA A 56 -30.14 19.09 -10.04
C ALA A 56 -29.65 18.12 -8.95
N LYS A 57 -30.30 18.15 -7.77
CA LYS A 57 -30.07 17.19 -6.72
C LYS A 57 -30.67 15.85 -7.14
N GLN A 58 -29.88 14.80 -7.10
CA GLN A 58 -30.35 13.42 -7.33
C GLN A 58 -30.13 12.60 -6.07
N THR A 59 -31.17 11.91 -5.62
CA THR A 59 -31.04 10.93 -4.53
C THR A 59 -30.88 9.56 -5.15
N VAL A 60 -29.80 8.85 -4.80
CA VAL A 60 -29.49 7.49 -5.22
C VAL A 60 -29.61 6.60 -3.99
N SER A 61 -30.27 5.45 -4.15
CA SER A 61 -30.55 4.51 -3.07
C SER A 61 -29.81 3.20 -3.28
N TYR A 62 -29.27 2.68 -2.19
CA TYR A 62 -28.48 1.45 -2.18
C TYR A 62 -29.04 0.49 -1.12
N MET A 63 -29.16 -0.77 -1.45
CA MET A 63 -29.53 -1.83 -0.51
C MET A 63 -28.25 -2.49 0.02
N ALA A 64 -28.03 -2.40 1.33
CA ALA A 64 -26.91 -3.06 1.98
C ALA A 64 -27.10 -4.58 1.98
N GLU A 65 -26.13 -5.32 1.43
CA GLU A 65 -26.20 -6.79 1.31
C GLU A 65 -25.44 -7.48 2.45
N ARG A 66 -24.24 -7.00 2.77
CA ARG A 66 -23.41 -7.54 3.86
C ARG A 66 -22.34 -6.56 4.31
N VAL A 67 -21.84 -6.73 5.54
CA VAL A 67 -20.63 -6.07 5.99
C VAL A 67 -19.42 -6.78 5.42
N VAL A 68 -18.50 -6.03 4.80
CA VAL A 68 -17.26 -6.54 4.22
C VAL A 68 -16.02 -6.10 4.98
N GLY A 69 -16.14 -5.08 5.84
CA GLY A 69 -15.05 -4.61 6.69
C GLY A 69 -15.57 -3.74 7.83
N THR A 70 -14.90 -3.85 8.98
CA THR A 70 -15.08 -2.98 10.14
C THR A 70 -13.72 -2.48 10.59
N GLY A 71 -13.62 -1.23 10.99
CA GLY A 71 -12.37 -0.65 11.45
C GLY A 71 -12.62 0.61 12.28
N SER A 72 -11.53 1.20 12.79
CA SER A 72 -11.58 2.45 13.58
C SER A 72 -12.23 3.63 12.85
N PHE A 73 -12.24 3.58 11.52
CA PHE A 73 -12.79 4.63 10.65
C PHE A 73 -14.22 4.37 10.17
N GLY A 74 -14.88 3.30 10.65
CA GLY A 74 -16.27 2.99 10.31
C GLY A 74 -16.51 1.60 9.77
N ILE A 75 -17.69 1.40 9.19
CA ILE A 75 -18.16 0.12 8.65
C ILE A 75 -18.21 0.22 7.14
N VAL A 76 -17.79 -0.84 6.43
CA VAL A 76 -17.85 -0.94 4.98
C VAL A 76 -18.87 -2.03 4.62
N PHE A 77 -19.85 -1.66 3.79
CA PHE A 77 -20.87 -2.56 3.26
C PHE A 77 -20.61 -2.86 1.79
N GLN A 78 -20.85 -4.09 1.37
CA GLN A 78 -21.24 -4.38 0.01
C GLN A 78 -22.72 -3.99 -0.14
N ALA A 79 -23.04 -3.21 -1.16
CA ALA A 79 -24.39 -2.75 -1.41
C ALA A 79 -24.72 -2.80 -2.91
N LYS A 80 -25.99 -2.87 -3.22
CA LYS A 80 -26.50 -2.85 -4.59
C LYS A 80 -27.24 -1.54 -4.85
N CYS A 81 -26.83 -0.82 -5.88
CA CYS A 81 -27.58 0.34 -6.34
C CYS A 81 -28.95 -0.09 -6.83
N LEU A 82 -30.03 0.50 -6.31
CA LEU A 82 -31.38 0.11 -6.65
C LEU A 82 -31.78 0.58 -8.05
N GLU A 83 -31.20 1.67 -8.52
CA GLU A 83 -31.49 2.25 -9.83
C GLU A 83 -30.76 1.51 -10.97
N THR A 84 -29.48 1.17 -10.76
CA THR A 84 -28.63 0.57 -11.82
C THR A 84 -28.40 -0.93 -11.66
N GLY A 85 -28.64 -1.48 -10.46
CA GLY A 85 -28.31 -2.85 -10.12
C GLY A 85 -26.79 -3.09 -9.91
N GLU A 86 -25.96 -2.05 -9.97
CA GLU A 86 -24.52 -2.15 -9.79
C GLU A 86 -24.14 -2.47 -8.34
N THR A 87 -23.13 -3.32 -8.15
CA THR A 87 -22.57 -3.62 -6.84
C THR A 87 -21.49 -2.61 -6.49
N VAL A 88 -21.63 -1.97 -5.32
CA VAL A 88 -20.71 -0.94 -4.80
C VAL A 88 -20.24 -1.29 -3.40
N ALA A 89 -19.18 -0.64 -2.95
CA ALA A 89 -18.76 -0.60 -1.55
C ALA A 89 -19.17 0.74 -0.93
N ILE A 90 -19.82 0.73 0.23
CA ILE A 90 -20.19 1.94 0.96
C ILE A 90 -19.49 1.94 2.29
N LYS A 91 -18.59 2.92 2.49
CA LYS A 91 -17.92 3.16 3.77
C LYS A 91 -18.69 4.22 4.55
N LYS A 92 -19.33 3.79 5.65
CA LYS A 92 -20.03 4.69 6.58
C LYS A 92 -19.03 5.17 7.62
N VAL A 93 -18.69 6.46 7.58
CA VAL A 93 -17.70 7.10 8.45
C VAL A 93 -18.44 8.04 9.40
N LEU A 94 -18.18 7.92 10.70
CA LEU A 94 -18.69 8.85 11.70
C LEU A 94 -17.93 10.17 11.59
N GLN A 95 -18.61 11.22 11.17
CA GLN A 95 -18.04 12.55 10.98
C GLN A 95 -18.08 13.38 12.26
N ASP A 96 -19.18 13.35 12.99
CA ASP A 96 -19.32 14.01 14.29
C ASP A 96 -20.00 13.04 15.28
N ARG A 97 -19.36 12.86 16.45
CA ARG A 97 -19.89 12.01 17.52
C ARG A 97 -21.04 12.66 18.29
N ARG A 98 -21.11 14.00 18.29
CA ARG A 98 -22.14 14.74 19.05
C ARG A 98 -23.50 14.68 18.36
N ASP A 99 -23.47 14.78 17.02
CA ASP A 99 -24.68 14.86 16.21
C ASP A 99 -25.00 13.54 15.50
N GLU A 100 -24.23 12.45 15.78
CA GLU A 100 -24.31 11.16 15.09
C GLU A 100 -24.31 11.31 13.55
N LEU A 101 -23.56 12.30 13.05
CA LEU A 101 -23.48 12.60 11.63
C LEU A 101 -22.54 11.63 10.93
N PHE A 102 -23.07 10.89 9.95
CA PHE A 102 -22.34 9.93 9.15
C PHE A 102 -22.14 10.43 7.72
N LEU A 103 -20.93 10.23 7.22
CA LEU A 103 -20.62 10.37 5.80
C LEU A 103 -20.61 8.98 5.14
N ASN A 104 -21.36 8.83 4.07
CA ASN A 104 -21.38 7.62 3.26
C ASN A 104 -20.50 7.83 2.01
N LEU A 105 -19.39 7.12 1.92
CA LEU A 105 -18.51 7.12 0.75
C LEU A 105 -18.84 5.93 -0.11
N VAL A 106 -19.41 6.20 -1.31
CA VAL A 106 -19.70 5.17 -2.32
C VAL A 106 -18.47 4.97 -3.18
N MET A 107 -18.03 3.72 -3.31
CA MET A 107 -16.80 3.34 -3.99
C MET A 107 -17.02 2.09 -4.85
N GLU A 108 -16.11 1.84 -5.78
CA GLU A 108 -16.03 0.60 -6.52
C GLU A 108 -15.91 -0.59 -5.53
N TYR A 109 -16.70 -1.64 -5.79
CA TYR A 109 -16.59 -2.87 -5.02
C TYR A 109 -15.55 -3.80 -5.63
N VAL A 110 -14.57 -4.20 -4.83
CA VAL A 110 -13.57 -5.22 -5.20
C VAL A 110 -13.70 -6.38 -4.22
N PRO A 111 -13.90 -7.63 -4.71
CA PRO A 111 -14.40 -8.74 -3.89
C PRO A 111 -13.45 -9.21 -2.79
N GLU A 112 -12.14 -9.20 -3.04
CA GLU A 112 -11.15 -9.81 -2.17
C GLU A 112 -10.05 -8.83 -1.77
N CYS A 113 -9.32 -9.13 -0.70
CA CYS A 113 -8.07 -8.47 -0.39
C CYS A 113 -6.89 -9.46 -0.51
N LEU A 114 -5.70 -8.92 -0.72
CA LEU A 114 -4.49 -9.71 -0.92
C LEU A 114 -4.19 -10.64 0.28
N TYR A 115 -4.55 -10.22 1.49
CA TYR A 115 -4.44 -11.06 2.69
C TYR A 115 -5.26 -12.35 2.56
N ARG A 116 -6.53 -12.26 2.11
CA ARG A 116 -7.39 -13.44 1.92
C ARG A 116 -6.88 -14.33 0.80
N VAL A 117 -6.41 -13.72 -0.30
CA VAL A 117 -5.80 -14.45 -1.41
C VAL A 117 -4.58 -15.23 -0.92
N LEU A 118 -3.68 -14.59 -0.17
CA LEU A 118 -2.51 -15.26 0.40
C LEU A 118 -2.89 -16.38 1.37
N LYS A 119 -3.86 -16.12 2.25
CA LYS A 119 -4.35 -17.08 3.22
C LYS A 119 -4.96 -18.32 2.54
N HIS A 120 -5.62 -18.16 1.40
CA HIS A 120 -6.14 -19.27 0.60
C HIS A 120 -5.00 -20.23 0.18
N TYR A 121 -3.89 -19.69 -0.35
CA TYR A 121 -2.71 -20.51 -0.69
C TYR A 121 -2.08 -21.15 0.56
N SER A 122 -1.91 -20.40 1.63
CA SER A 122 -1.31 -20.90 2.87
C SER A 122 -2.14 -22.02 3.51
N ASN A 123 -3.46 -21.90 3.53
CA ASN A 123 -4.36 -22.92 4.05
C ASN A 123 -4.31 -24.22 3.22
N ALA A 124 -4.04 -24.10 1.91
CA ALA A 124 -3.83 -25.24 1.02
C ALA A 124 -2.41 -25.80 1.06
N ASN A 125 -1.54 -25.35 1.98
CA ASN A 125 -0.10 -25.62 2.00
C ASN A 125 0.59 -25.38 0.66
N GLN A 126 0.12 -24.39 -0.10
CA GLN A 126 0.67 -23.99 -1.38
C GLN A 126 1.27 -22.57 -1.27
N ARG A 127 2.20 -22.29 -2.16
CA ARG A 127 2.70 -20.92 -2.36
C ARG A 127 1.98 -20.28 -3.52
N MET A 128 1.79 -18.97 -3.42
CA MET A 128 1.26 -18.19 -4.55
C MET A 128 2.20 -18.36 -5.76
N PRO A 129 1.70 -18.72 -6.94
CA PRO A 129 2.50 -18.76 -8.16
C PRO A 129 3.20 -17.43 -8.43
N LEU A 130 4.46 -17.49 -8.83
CA LEU A 130 5.31 -16.32 -8.96
C LEU A 130 4.76 -15.26 -9.93
N ILE A 131 4.07 -15.72 -10.98
CA ILE A 131 3.43 -14.80 -11.95
C ILE A 131 2.38 -13.90 -11.27
N TYR A 132 1.61 -14.40 -10.31
CA TYR A 132 0.66 -13.57 -9.56
C TYR A 132 1.37 -12.64 -8.58
N VAL A 133 2.47 -13.09 -7.96
CA VAL A 133 3.30 -12.21 -7.13
C VAL A 133 3.83 -11.03 -7.96
N LYS A 134 4.39 -11.30 -9.14
CA LYS A 134 4.84 -10.26 -10.07
C LYS A 134 3.70 -9.32 -10.45
N LEU A 135 2.57 -9.89 -10.90
CA LEU A 135 1.42 -9.13 -11.38
C LEU A 135 0.82 -8.20 -10.30
N TYR A 136 0.67 -8.70 -9.07
CA TYR A 136 0.11 -7.92 -7.97
C TYR A 136 1.10 -6.86 -7.49
N MET A 137 2.36 -7.23 -7.27
CA MET A 137 3.38 -6.27 -6.83
C MET A 137 3.64 -5.16 -7.84
N TYR A 138 3.64 -5.47 -9.13
CA TYR A 138 3.75 -4.46 -10.19
C TYR A 138 2.64 -3.41 -10.09
N GLN A 139 1.39 -3.84 -9.94
CA GLN A 139 0.24 -2.94 -9.82
C GLN A 139 0.29 -2.13 -8.51
N ILE A 140 0.74 -2.73 -7.40
CA ILE A 140 0.96 -2.03 -6.13
C ILE A 140 1.98 -0.91 -6.31
N PHE A 141 3.13 -1.18 -6.92
CA PHE A 141 4.14 -0.15 -7.19
C PHE A 141 3.62 0.92 -8.17
N ARG A 142 2.83 0.56 -9.18
CA ARG A 142 2.17 1.55 -10.03
C ARG A 142 1.24 2.47 -9.26
N GLY A 143 0.40 1.90 -8.38
CA GLY A 143 -0.49 2.67 -7.53
C GLY A 143 0.27 3.61 -6.59
N LEU A 144 1.34 3.12 -5.95
CA LEU A 144 2.23 3.93 -5.11
C LEU A 144 2.95 5.02 -5.91
N ALA A 145 3.46 4.71 -7.11
CA ALA A 145 4.08 5.71 -7.98
C ALA A 145 3.13 6.86 -8.29
N TYR A 146 1.86 6.54 -8.60
CA TYR A 146 0.85 7.56 -8.87
C TYR A 146 0.59 8.44 -7.64
N ILE A 147 0.27 7.87 -6.48
CA ILE A 147 -0.08 8.67 -5.30
C ILE A 147 1.11 9.47 -4.74
N HIS A 148 2.34 8.94 -4.85
CA HIS A 148 3.55 9.64 -4.41
C HIS A 148 3.92 10.81 -5.31
N THR A 149 3.69 10.70 -6.62
CA THR A 149 4.14 11.68 -7.63
C THR A 149 3.06 12.70 -7.97
N VAL A 150 1.82 12.25 -8.22
CA VAL A 150 0.76 13.13 -8.76
C VAL A 150 0.10 13.95 -7.66
N PRO A 151 -0.58 13.36 -6.64
CA PRO A 151 -1.09 14.13 -5.52
C PRO A 151 -0.05 14.38 -4.42
N GLY A 152 1.15 13.76 -4.48
CA GLY A 152 2.17 13.88 -3.43
C GLY A 152 1.78 13.26 -2.09
N VAL A 153 0.94 12.22 -2.11
CA VAL A 153 0.36 11.60 -0.91
C VAL A 153 1.16 10.37 -0.49
N CYS A 154 1.49 10.26 0.78
CA CYS A 154 1.96 9.03 1.41
C CYS A 154 0.76 8.28 1.99
N HIS A 155 0.63 6.99 1.70
CA HIS A 155 -0.49 6.15 2.14
C HIS A 155 -0.45 5.88 3.65
N ARG A 156 0.73 5.56 4.17
CA ARG A 156 1.06 5.32 5.59
C ARG A 156 0.41 4.08 6.24
N ASP A 157 -0.29 3.22 5.47
CA ASP A 157 -0.80 1.94 5.96
C ASP A 157 -0.89 0.88 4.84
N VAL A 158 0.20 0.74 4.06
CA VAL A 158 0.31 -0.30 3.03
C VAL A 158 0.48 -1.65 3.71
N LYS A 159 -0.48 -2.55 3.49
CA LYS A 159 -0.51 -3.93 4.01
C LYS A 159 -1.45 -4.80 3.17
N PRO A 160 -1.36 -6.14 3.22
CA PRO A 160 -2.19 -7.02 2.40
C PRO A 160 -3.70 -6.82 2.56
N GLN A 161 -4.16 -6.37 3.73
CA GLN A 161 -5.58 -6.08 3.98
C GLN A 161 -6.08 -4.85 3.22
N ASN A 162 -5.20 -3.88 2.93
CA ASN A 162 -5.50 -2.63 2.23
C ASN A 162 -5.19 -2.69 0.72
N LEU A 163 -4.92 -3.88 0.20
CA LEU A 163 -4.65 -4.17 -1.20
C LEU A 163 -5.79 -5.07 -1.72
N LEU A 164 -6.75 -4.46 -2.41
CA LEU A 164 -7.91 -5.19 -2.92
C LEU A 164 -7.58 -5.84 -4.26
N VAL A 165 -8.09 -7.04 -4.47
CA VAL A 165 -7.84 -7.86 -5.66
C VAL A 165 -9.16 -8.35 -6.21
N ASP A 166 -9.38 -8.15 -7.50
CA ASP A 166 -10.43 -8.84 -8.23
C ASP A 166 -9.88 -10.19 -8.73
N PRO A 167 -10.37 -11.32 -8.23
CA PRO A 167 -9.84 -12.64 -8.62
C PRO A 167 -10.18 -13.03 -10.06
N LEU A 168 -11.11 -12.34 -10.72
CA LEU A 168 -11.47 -12.60 -12.12
C LEU A 168 -10.56 -11.85 -13.09
N THR A 169 -10.30 -10.58 -12.82
CA THR A 169 -9.50 -9.70 -13.69
C THR A 169 -8.05 -9.60 -13.25
N HIS A 170 -7.74 -10.00 -12.01
CA HIS A 170 -6.45 -9.80 -11.34
C HIS A 170 -6.02 -8.34 -11.23
N GLN A 171 -6.97 -7.39 -11.29
CA GLN A 171 -6.71 -6.01 -10.97
C GLN A 171 -6.48 -5.82 -9.47
N VAL A 172 -5.54 -4.92 -9.12
CA VAL A 172 -5.24 -4.53 -7.74
C VAL A 172 -5.59 -3.07 -7.52
N LYS A 173 -6.23 -2.77 -6.39
CA LYS A 173 -6.56 -1.41 -5.96
C LYS A 173 -6.02 -1.16 -4.57
N LEU A 174 -5.37 -0.01 -4.37
CA LEU A 174 -5.06 0.50 -3.04
C LEU A 174 -6.33 1.01 -2.38
N CYS A 175 -6.54 0.71 -1.11
CA CYS A 175 -7.69 1.19 -0.35
C CYS A 175 -7.30 1.66 1.06
N ASP A 176 -8.26 2.24 1.75
CA ASP A 176 -8.13 2.78 3.11
C ASP A 176 -7.09 3.90 3.25
N PHE A 177 -7.40 5.04 2.65
CA PHE A 177 -6.63 6.27 2.74
C PHE A 177 -6.86 7.05 4.05
N GLY A 178 -7.44 6.41 5.09
CA GLY A 178 -7.72 7.05 6.38
C GLY A 178 -6.48 7.53 7.13
N SER A 179 -5.32 6.95 6.83
CA SER A 179 -4.02 7.37 7.36
C SER A 179 -3.20 8.22 6.41
N ALA A 180 -3.68 8.42 5.17
CA ALA A 180 -2.91 9.09 4.13
C ALA A 180 -2.70 10.58 4.42
N LYS A 181 -1.55 11.12 3.99
CA LYS A 181 -1.20 12.54 4.17
C LYS A 181 -0.23 13.00 3.09
N VAL A 182 -0.36 14.25 2.68
CA VAL A 182 0.69 14.97 1.96
C VAL A 182 1.79 15.30 2.98
N LEU A 183 3.00 14.80 2.76
CA LEU A 183 4.13 15.05 3.66
C LEU A 183 4.86 16.32 3.21
N VAL A 184 4.92 17.32 4.10
CA VAL A 184 5.59 18.60 3.85
C VAL A 184 6.95 18.59 4.55
N LYS A 185 8.02 18.93 3.83
CA LYS A 185 9.38 19.00 4.38
C LYS A 185 9.43 20.03 5.53
N GLY A 186 10.01 19.62 6.67
CA GLY A 186 10.11 20.46 7.88
C GLY A 186 8.85 20.43 8.77
N GLU A 187 7.79 19.73 8.36
CA GLU A 187 6.60 19.52 9.19
C GLU A 187 6.71 18.22 9.97
N ALA A 188 6.56 18.29 11.29
CA ALA A 188 6.53 17.11 12.14
C ALA A 188 5.24 16.31 11.95
N ASN A 189 5.37 14.99 11.83
CA ASN A 189 4.28 14.04 11.69
C ASN A 189 4.28 13.03 12.84
N ILE A 190 3.17 12.31 13.02
CA ILE A 190 3.12 11.22 14.01
C ILE A 190 4.02 10.06 13.59
N SER A 191 4.89 9.60 14.48
CA SER A 191 5.74 8.43 14.23
C SER A 191 5.01 7.11 14.45
N TYR A 192 4.00 7.09 15.34
CA TYR A 192 3.19 5.90 15.61
C TYR A 192 2.09 5.74 14.56
N ILE A 193 2.49 5.32 13.36
CA ILE A 193 1.65 5.09 12.18
C ILE A 193 2.10 3.80 11.49
N CYS A 194 1.36 3.31 10.53
CA CYS A 194 1.51 2.02 9.84
C CYS A 194 1.21 0.81 10.74
N SER A 195 0.71 -0.22 10.12
CA SER A 195 0.50 -1.52 10.79
C SER A 195 1.85 -2.17 11.12
N ARG A 196 1.96 -2.74 12.30
CA ARG A 196 3.23 -3.12 12.94
C ARG A 196 4.17 -3.92 12.04
N TYR A 197 3.75 -5.01 11.46
CA TYR A 197 4.60 -5.89 10.63
C TYR A 197 5.15 -5.20 9.38
N TYR A 198 4.53 -4.10 8.94
CA TYR A 198 4.87 -3.33 7.74
C TYR A 198 5.46 -1.96 8.07
N ARG A 199 5.68 -1.66 9.36
CA ARG A 199 6.18 -0.37 9.83
C ARG A 199 7.66 -0.23 9.54
N ALA A 200 8.02 0.87 8.85
CA ALA A 200 9.39 1.19 8.51
C ALA A 200 10.24 1.46 9.76
N PRO A 201 11.54 1.11 9.75
CA PRO A 201 12.40 1.23 10.93
C PRO A 201 12.54 2.66 11.41
N GLU A 202 12.57 3.68 10.54
CA GLU A 202 12.59 5.09 10.95
C GLU A 202 11.41 5.47 11.85
N LEU A 203 10.24 4.90 11.61
CA LEU A 203 9.06 5.12 12.47
C LEU A 203 9.20 4.43 13.82
N ILE A 204 9.85 3.26 13.87
CA ILE A 204 10.15 2.56 15.12
C ILE A 204 11.18 3.34 15.93
N PHE A 205 12.15 4.00 15.25
CA PHE A 205 13.10 4.92 15.86
C PHE A 205 12.50 6.29 16.20
N GLY A 206 11.19 6.49 16.04
CA GLY A 206 10.48 7.70 16.46
C GLY A 206 10.69 8.90 15.54
N ALA A 207 11.06 8.69 14.28
CA ALA A 207 11.18 9.79 13.32
C ALA A 207 9.83 10.48 13.12
N VAL A 208 9.81 11.80 13.26
CA VAL A 208 8.64 12.66 13.00
C VAL A 208 8.72 13.31 11.62
N GLU A 209 9.90 13.43 11.05
CA GLU A 209 10.11 13.79 9.65
C GLU A 209 10.48 12.54 8.87
N TYR A 210 9.61 12.10 7.99
CA TYR A 210 9.79 10.94 7.13
C TYR A 210 9.16 11.20 5.77
N THR A 211 9.43 10.36 4.80
CA THR A 211 8.97 10.52 3.42
C THR A 211 8.07 9.35 2.99
N SER A 212 7.54 9.41 1.77
CA SER A 212 6.80 8.30 1.16
C SER A 212 7.61 6.99 1.02
N SER A 213 8.91 7.00 1.31
CA SER A 213 9.76 5.80 1.39
C SER A 213 9.31 4.82 2.49
N ILE A 214 8.50 5.25 3.47
CA ILE A 214 7.86 4.32 4.43
C ILE A 214 6.89 3.37 3.74
N ASP A 215 6.16 3.82 2.71
CA ASP A 215 5.27 2.97 1.91
C ASP A 215 6.06 1.95 1.08
N ILE A 216 7.27 2.33 0.63
CA ILE A 216 8.18 1.43 -0.11
C ILE A 216 8.69 0.30 0.80
N TRP A 217 9.04 0.61 2.05
CA TRP A 217 9.36 -0.41 3.04
C TRP A 217 8.18 -1.36 3.24
N SER A 218 6.98 -0.81 3.47
CA SER A 218 5.77 -1.60 3.65
C SER A 218 5.48 -2.51 2.45
N ALA A 219 5.63 -2.00 1.22
CA ALA A 219 5.51 -2.79 -0.02
C ALA A 219 6.59 -3.88 -0.12
N GLY A 220 7.81 -3.62 0.36
CA GLY A 220 8.88 -4.62 0.50
C GLY A 220 8.50 -5.76 1.46
N CYS A 221 7.86 -5.42 2.59
CA CYS A 221 7.33 -6.42 3.51
C CYS A 221 6.21 -7.25 2.87
N VAL A 222 5.32 -6.62 2.09
CA VAL A 222 4.27 -7.33 1.34
C VAL A 222 4.89 -8.27 0.31
N LEU A 223 5.88 -7.82 -0.48
CA LEU A 223 6.59 -8.69 -1.43
C LEU A 223 7.18 -9.91 -0.73
N ALA A 224 7.91 -9.70 0.36
CA ALA A 224 8.51 -10.78 1.13
C ALA A 224 7.46 -11.77 1.65
N GLU A 225 6.32 -11.26 2.14
CA GLU A 225 5.21 -12.09 2.64
C GLU A 225 4.56 -12.92 1.52
N LEU A 226 4.37 -12.37 0.32
CA LEU A 226 3.85 -13.10 -0.83
C LEU A 226 4.80 -14.24 -1.26
N LEU A 227 6.12 -13.99 -1.20
CA LEU A 227 7.15 -14.97 -1.53
C LEU A 227 7.29 -16.08 -0.46
N LEU A 228 7.15 -15.71 0.81
CA LEU A 228 7.33 -16.61 1.96
C LEU A 228 6.04 -17.33 2.38
N GLY A 229 4.87 -16.75 2.08
CA GLY A 229 3.57 -17.21 2.56
C GLY A 229 3.25 -16.83 4.01
N GLN A 230 4.10 -16.01 4.64
CA GLN A 230 3.95 -15.50 5.99
C GLN A 230 4.69 -14.16 6.15
N PRO A 231 4.33 -13.32 7.12
CA PRO A 231 5.02 -12.05 7.36
C PRO A 231 6.52 -12.23 7.59
N LEU A 232 7.32 -11.33 7.03
CA LEU A 232 8.78 -11.37 7.19
C LEU A 232 9.21 -10.92 8.60
N PHE A 233 8.53 -9.92 9.17
CA PHE A 233 8.87 -9.31 10.46
C PHE A 233 7.66 -9.36 11.43
N PRO A 234 7.35 -10.52 12.03
CA PRO A 234 6.15 -10.70 12.85
C PRO A 234 6.38 -10.31 14.33
N GLY A 235 6.71 -9.05 14.62
CA GLY A 235 6.97 -8.58 15.98
C GLY A 235 5.69 -8.43 16.81
N GLY A 236 5.67 -8.92 18.05
CA GLY A 236 4.56 -8.81 18.99
C GLY A 236 4.45 -7.42 19.64
N SER A 237 5.53 -6.63 19.68
CA SER A 237 5.61 -5.28 20.20
C SER A 237 6.49 -4.41 19.28
N ALA A 238 6.61 -3.11 19.54
CA ALA A 238 7.51 -2.24 18.78
C ALA A 238 8.98 -2.67 18.92
N VAL A 239 9.37 -3.12 20.12
CA VAL A 239 10.73 -3.64 20.40
C VAL A 239 10.95 -4.94 19.62
N ASP A 240 9.99 -5.88 19.70
CA ASP A 240 10.10 -7.15 19.00
C ASP A 240 10.13 -6.95 17.48
N GLN A 241 9.37 -5.95 16.98
CA GLN A 241 9.38 -5.60 15.55
C GLN A 241 10.79 -5.20 15.09
N LEU A 242 11.49 -4.37 15.88
CA LEU A 242 12.88 -4.01 15.61
C LEU A 242 13.81 -5.21 15.69
N VAL A 243 13.58 -6.11 16.67
CA VAL A 243 14.35 -7.36 16.80
C VAL A 243 14.21 -8.24 15.57
N GLU A 244 12.98 -8.41 15.06
CA GLU A 244 12.73 -9.19 13.83
C GLU A 244 13.44 -8.57 12.62
N ILE A 245 13.44 -7.25 12.49
CA ILE A 245 14.18 -6.55 11.43
C ILE A 245 15.69 -6.78 11.58
N ILE A 246 16.24 -6.63 12.79
CA ILE A 246 17.68 -6.82 13.06
C ILE A 246 18.12 -8.27 12.81
N LYS A 247 17.29 -9.27 13.09
CA LYS A 247 17.60 -10.68 12.79
C LYS A 247 17.86 -10.90 11.29
N VAL A 248 17.19 -10.15 10.43
CA VAL A 248 17.33 -10.29 8.97
C VAL A 248 18.38 -9.34 8.43
N LEU A 249 18.28 -8.05 8.72
CA LEU A 249 19.14 -7.01 8.14
C LEU A 249 20.47 -6.81 8.91
N GLY A 250 20.59 -7.40 10.10
CA GLY A 250 21.69 -7.11 11.02
C GLY A 250 21.46 -5.83 11.81
N THR A 251 22.34 -5.56 12.76
CA THR A 251 22.28 -4.34 13.56
C THR A 251 22.59 -3.14 12.67
N PRO A 252 21.73 -2.10 12.65
CA PRO A 252 22.01 -0.92 11.86
C PRO A 252 23.27 -0.18 12.34
N THR A 253 24.02 0.35 11.41
CA THR A 253 25.17 1.22 11.70
C THR A 253 24.71 2.55 12.28
N ARG A 254 25.65 3.28 12.90
CA ARG A 254 25.38 4.64 13.41
C ARG A 254 24.91 5.59 12.31
N GLU A 255 25.45 5.44 11.09
CA GLU A 255 25.05 6.24 9.93
C GLU A 255 23.64 5.92 9.48
N GLU A 256 23.30 4.64 9.41
CA GLU A 256 21.92 4.23 9.09
C GLU A 256 20.91 4.74 10.12
N ILE A 257 21.25 4.67 11.42
CA ILE A 257 20.38 5.23 12.49
C ILE A 257 20.21 6.74 12.29
N ARG A 258 21.28 7.49 11.98
CA ARG A 258 21.19 8.93 11.71
C ARG A 258 20.35 9.24 10.46
N CYS A 259 20.42 8.39 9.43
CA CYS A 259 19.57 8.52 8.24
C CYS A 259 18.08 8.26 8.54
N MET A 260 17.79 7.38 9.51
CA MET A 260 16.44 7.07 9.95
C MET A 260 15.88 8.16 10.88
N ASN A 261 16.65 8.56 11.91
CA ASN A 261 16.27 9.62 12.83
C ASN A 261 17.52 10.32 13.37
N PRO A 262 17.86 11.53 12.88
CA PRO A 262 19.05 12.27 13.34
C PRO A 262 19.00 12.66 14.83
N ASN A 263 17.81 12.70 15.44
CA ASN A 263 17.64 13.02 16.84
C ASN A 263 17.78 11.81 17.79
N TYR A 264 17.94 10.60 17.22
CA TYR A 264 18.12 9.40 18.02
C TYR A 264 19.58 9.27 18.49
N THR A 265 19.79 9.24 19.82
CA THR A 265 21.14 9.27 20.42
C THR A 265 21.54 7.96 21.09
N GLU A 266 20.60 7.02 21.28
CA GLU A 266 20.88 5.74 21.90
C GLU A 266 21.37 4.73 20.86
N PHE A 267 22.65 4.32 20.95
CA PHE A 267 23.29 3.39 19.98
C PHE A 267 23.69 2.04 20.60
N ARG A 268 23.02 1.65 21.69
CA ARG A 268 23.36 0.43 22.43
C ARG A 268 22.55 -0.76 21.92
N PHE A 269 22.94 -1.30 20.77
CA PHE A 269 22.39 -2.54 20.26
C PHE A 269 23.44 -3.65 20.28
N SER A 270 23.01 -4.87 20.62
CA SER A 270 23.84 -6.06 20.43
C SER A 270 24.19 -6.20 18.94
N GLN A 271 25.47 -6.44 18.64
CA GLN A 271 25.92 -6.58 17.26
C GLN A 271 25.47 -7.92 16.69
N ILE A 272 24.48 -7.89 15.81
CA ILE A 272 23.94 -9.04 15.07
C ILE A 272 24.33 -8.88 13.60
N LYS A 273 24.98 -9.90 13.05
CA LYS A 273 25.33 -9.93 11.62
C LYS A 273 24.08 -10.17 10.79
N ALA A 274 23.97 -9.44 9.67
CA ALA A 274 22.90 -9.63 8.70
C ALA A 274 22.77 -11.10 8.26
N HIS A 275 21.54 -11.60 8.22
CA HIS A 275 21.27 -12.93 7.67
C HIS A 275 21.29 -12.83 6.14
N PRO A 276 22.04 -13.71 5.46
CA PRO A 276 22.11 -13.64 3.99
C PRO A 276 20.72 -13.82 3.35
N TRP A 277 20.34 -12.96 2.44
CA TRP A 277 19.03 -12.96 1.81
C TRP A 277 18.64 -14.32 1.17
N HIS A 278 19.62 -15.04 0.57
CA HIS A 278 19.38 -16.37 0.00
C HIS A 278 19.05 -17.44 1.05
N LYS A 279 19.25 -17.16 2.34
CA LYS A 279 18.83 -18.01 3.47
C LYS A 279 17.49 -17.57 4.06
N VAL A 280 17.12 -16.32 3.89
CA VAL A 280 15.79 -15.80 4.25
C VAL A 280 14.73 -16.37 3.32
N PHE A 281 15.01 -16.33 2.03
CA PHE A 281 14.14 -16.89 1.01
C PHE A 281 14.51 -18.33 0.68
N HIS A 282 13.55 -19.06 0.11
CA HIS A 282 13.76 -20.45 -0.30
C HIS A 282 14.85 -20.54 -1.40
N LYS A 283 15.66 -21.62 -1.39
CA LYS A 283 16.76 -21.84 -2.35
C LYS A 283 16.37 -21.76 -3.84
N ARG A 284 15.08 -21.97 -4.17
CA ARG A 284 14.56 -21.89 -5.54
C ARG A 284 13.98 -20.51 -5.88
N MET A 285 14.11 -19.53 -4.96
CA MET A 285 13.64 -18.18 -5.23
C MET A 285 14.50 -17.55 -6.34
N PRO A 286 13.88 -16.92 -7.36
CA PRO A 286 14.61 -16.20 -8.39
C PRO A 286 15.52 -15.12 -7.78
N PRO A 287 16.76 -14.96 -8.26
CA PRO A 287 17.67 -13.96 -7.75
C PRO A 287 17.10 -12.52 -7.90
N GLU A 288 16.31 -12.26 -8.94
CA GLU A 288 15.66 -10.96 -9.17
C GLU A 288 14.61 -10.64 -8.08
N ALA A 289 13.93 -11.66 -7.54
CA ALA A 289 13.00 -11.45 -6.42
C ALA A 289 13.74 -11.06 -5.14
N ILE A 290 14.89 -11.68 -4.90
CA ILE A 290 15.77 -11.39 -3.77
C ILE A 290 16.39 -10.00 -3.91
N ASP A 291 16.88 -9.66 -5.11
CA ASP A 291 17.46 -8.34 -5.40
C ASP A 291 16.43 -7.23 -5.16
N LEU A 292 15.21 -7.35 -5.70
CA LEU A 292 14.15 -6.38 -5.48
C LEU A 292 13.83 -6.22 -4.00
N ALA A 293 13.63 -7.33 -3.26
CA ALA A 293 13.35 -7.28 -1.83
C ALA A 293 14.47 -6.55 -1.07
N SER A 294 15.73 -6.80 -1.41
CA SER A 294 16.88 -6.15 -0.78
C SER A 294 16.95 -4.65 -1.06
N ARG A 295 16.50 -4.18 -2.23
CA ARG A 295 16.44 -2.74 -2.59
C ARG A 295 15.30 -2.00 -1.92
N LEU A 296 14.22 -2.70 -1.58
CA LEU A 296 13.08 -2.12 -0.88
C LEU A 296 13.31 -2.04 0.64
N LEU A 297 13.95 -3.07 1.21
CA LEU A 297 14.14 -3.25 2.64
C LEU A 297 15.54 -2.76 3.07
N GLN A 298 15.78 -1.45 2.93
CA GLN A 298 16.99 -0.77 3.37
C GLN A 298 16.71 0.04 4.63
N TYR A 299 17.65 0.07 5.60
CA TYR A 299 17.54 0.92 6.79
C TYR A 299 17.45 2.38 6.40
N SER A 300 18.36 2.86 5.58
CA SER A 300 18.34 4.25 5.08
C SER A 300 17.17 4.46 4.13
N PRO A 301 16.22 5.37 4.46
CA PRO A 301 15.07 5.66 3.59
C PRO A 301 15.45 6.13 2.19
N SER A 302 16.58 6.84 2.07
CA SER A 302 17.08 7.37 0.79
C SER A 302 17.69 6.32 -0.13
N LEU A 303 18.04 5.13 0.40
CA LEU A 303 18.59 4.03 -0.39
C LEU A 303 17.50 3.10 -0.95
N ARG A 304 16.27 3.23 -0.50
CA ARG A 304 15.15 2.49 -1.07
C ARG A 304 14.84 3.04 -2.46
N CYS A 305 14.65 2.16 -3.43
CA CYS A 305 14.20 2.59 -4.76
C CYS A 305 12.81 3.25 -4.68
N THR A 306 12.50 4.14 -5.61
CA THR A 306 11.16 4.69 -5.77
C THR A 306 10.18 3.62 -6.28
N ALA A 307 8.89 3.85 -6.15
CA ALA A 307 7.88 2.94 -6.67
C ALA A 307 7.98 2.77 -8.20
N LEU A 308 8.32 3.84 -8.91
CA LEU A 308 8.47 3.80 -10.37
C LEU A 308 9.73 3.02 -10.79
N GLU A 309 10.85 3.19 -10.07
CA GLU A 309 12.06 2.39 -10.29
C GLU A 309 11.82 0.91 -9.97
N ALA A 310 11.04 0.60 -8.94
CA ALA A 310 10.64 -0.77 -8.64
C ALA A 310 9.85 -1.40 -9.79
N CYS A 311 8.94 -0.66 -10.43
CA CYS A 311 8.24 -1.13 -11.65
C CYS A 311 9.20 -1.50 -12.79
N ALA A 312 10.34 -0.81 -12.91
CA ALA A 312 11.34 -1.06 -13.97
C ALA A 312 12.30 -2.22 -13.63
N HIS A 313 12.18 -2.83 -12.44
CA HIS A 313 13.09 -3.87 -11.98
C HIS A 313 12.97 -5.15 -12.85
N PRO A 314 14.08 -5.89 -13.09
CA PRO A 314 14.09 -7.13 -13.87
C PRO A 314 13.15 -8.23 -13.36
N PHE A 315 12.80 -8.23 -12.07
CA PHE A 315 11.80 -9.14 -11.50
C PHE A 315 10.47 -9.13 -12.29
N PHE A 316 10.14 -8.01 -12.94
CA PHE A 316 8.90 -7.83 -13.69
C PHE A 316 9.05 -7.99 -15.22
N ASP A 317 10.22 -8.39 -15.73
CA ASP A 317 10.47 -8.49 -17.17
C ASP A 317 9.49 -9.46 -17.86
N GLU A 318 9.14 -10.57 -17.19
CA GLU A 318 8.14 -11.52 -17.69
C GLU A 318 6.79 -10.86 -18.03
N LEU A 319 6.38 -9.82 -17.28
CA LEU A 319 5.14 -9.09 -17.54
C LEU A 319 5.22 -8.23 -18.80
N ARG A 320 6.44 -7.88 -19.26
CA ARG A 320 6.70 -7.03 -20.43
C ARG A 320 6.78 -7.81 -21.72
N GLU A 321 6.81 -9.15 -21.66
CA GLU A 321 6.86 -9.99 -22.85
C GLU A 321 5.60 -9.81 -23.71
N PRO A 322 5.72 -9.71 -25.05
CA PRO A 322 4.58 -9.41 -25.92
C PRO A 322 3.43 -10.43 -25.85
N ASN A 323 3.76 -11.68 -25.55
CA ASN A 323 2.82 -12.78 -25.50
C ASN A 323 2.49 -13.24 -24.07
N ALA A 324 2.93 -12.48 -23.05
CA ALA A 324 2.67 -12.81 -21.67
C ALA A 324 1.17 -12.82 -21.36
N ARG A 325 0.74 -13.87 -20.66
CA ARG A 325 -0.66 -14.09 -20.31
C ARG A 325 -0.77 -14.71 -18.92
N LEU A 326 -1.96 -14.62 -18.36
CA LEU A 326 -2.31 -15.36 -17.16
C LEU A 326 -2.22 -16.89 -17.41
N PRO A 327 -2.00 -17.71 -16.36
CA PRO A 327 -1.98 -19.16 -16.48
C PRO A 327 -3.24 -19.78 -17.12
N ASN A 328 -4.36 -19.08 -17.03
CA ASN A 328 -5.63 -19.47 -17.66
C ASN A 328 -5.76 -19.00 -19.11
N GLY A 329 -4.71 -18.44 -19.72
CA GLY A 329 -4.66 -17.95 -21.09
C GLY A 329 -5.27 -16.56 -21.32
N ARG A 330 -5.88 -15.94 -20.29
CA ARG A 330 -6.42 -14.58 -20.42
C ARG A 330 -5.29 -13.54 -20.46
N PRO A 331 -5.52 -12.38 -21.09
CA PRO A 331 -4.57 -11.27 -21.05
C PRO A 331 -4.42 -10.73 -19.62
N PHE A 332 -3.29 -10.10 -19.34
CA PHE A 332 -3.13 -9.31 -18.13
C PHE A 332 -4.06 -8.09 -18.13
N PRO A 333 -4.41 -7.57 -16.93
CA PRO A 333 -5.01 -6.24 -16.84
C PRO A 333 -4.07 -5.18 -17.45
N PRO A 334 -4.57 -3.97 -17.74
CA PRO A 334 -3.70 -2.89 -18.27
C PRO A 334 -2.54 -2.58 -17.31
N LEU A 335 -1.31 -2.90 -17.73
CA LEU A 335 -0.10 -2.72 -16.91
C LEU A 335 0.74 -1.51 -17.34
N PHE A 336 0.64 -1.08 -18.60
CA PHE A 336 1.57 -0.11 -19.20
C PHE A 336 0.89 1.21 -19.61
N ASN A 337 -0.34 1.43 -19.19
CA ASN A 337 -1.12 2.66 -19.39
C ASN A 337 -0.72 3.76 -18.39
N PHE A 338 0.57 4.09 -18.34
CA PHE A 338 1.11 5.15 -17.51
C PHE A 338 0.56 6.51 -17.92
N LYS A 339 0.43 7.43 -16.95
CA LYS A 339 -0.04 8.80 -17.15
C LYS A 339 0.93 9.80 -16.49
N GLN A 340 0.39 10.67 -15.65
CA GLN A 340 1.15 11.75 -14.99
C GLN A 340 2.24 11.25 -14.04
N GLU A 341 2.20 10.01 -13.59
CA GLU A 341 3.22 9.41 -12.72
C GLU A 341 4.60 9.29 -13.38
N LEU A 342 4.68 9.43 -14.71
CA LEU A 342 5.95 9.51 -15.43
C LEU A 342 6.58 10.92 -15.40
N SER A 343 5.88 11.91 -14.86
CA SER A 343 6.41 13.27 -14.80
C SER A 343 7.73 13.33 -14.01
N GLY A 344 8.78 13.86 -14.63
CA GLY A 344 10.11 13.92 -14.04
C GLY A 344 10.93 12.62 -14.10
N ALA A 345 10.39 11.53 -14.66
CA ALA A 345 11.16 10.31 -14.88
C ALA A 345 12.17 10.48 -16.04
N SER A 346 13.34 9.83 -15.92
CA SER A 346 14.35 9.88 -16.98
C SER A 346 13.88 9.11 -18.22
N PRO A 347 14.33 9.48 -19.44
CA PRO A 347 14.01 8.74 -20.66
C PRO A 347 14.40 7.26 -20.57
N GLU A 348 15.51 6.93 -19.92
CA GLU A 348 15.99 5.56 -19.73
C GLU A 348 15.02 4.76 -18.86
N LEU A 349 14.48 5.36 -17.79
CA LEU A 349 13.49 4.74 -16.93
C LEU A 349 12.18 4.51 -17.67
N ILE A 350 11.70 5.50 -18.41
CA ILE A 350 10.47 5.41 -19.20
C ILE A 350 10.61 4.30 -20.27
N ASN A 351 11.77 4.21 -20.93
CA ASN A 351 12.03 3.17 -21.94
C ASN A 351 11.99 1.75 -21.35
N LYS A 352 12.42 1.59 -20.09
CA LYS A 352 12.30 0.31 -19.37
C LYS A 352 10.85 -0.02 -18.95
N LEU A 353 10.08 1.00 -18.62
CA LEU A 353 8.70 0.85 -18.11
C LEU A 353 7.73 0.48 -19.22
N ILE A 354 7.87 1.06 -20.41
CA ILE A 354 6.94 0.87 -21.54
C ILE A 354 7.56 -0.03 -22.59
N PRO A 355 7.07 -1.28 -22.76
CA PRO A 355 7.59 -2.21 -23.76
C PRO A 355 7.42 -1.69 -25.20
N ASP A 356 8.33 -2.06 -26.10
CA ASP A 356 8.30 -1.60 -27.50
C ASP A 356 7.05 -2.01 -28.27
N HIS A 357 6.47 -3.17 -27.96
CA HIS A 357 5.21 -3.58 -28.56
C HIS A 357 4.05 -2.67 -28.16
N VAL A 358 4.04 -2.15 -26.93
CA VAL A 358 3.03 -1.18 -26.44
C VAL A 358 3.24 0.17 -27.11
N LYS A 359 4.50 0.63 -27.24
CA LYS A 359 4.83 1.87 -27.96
C LYS A 359 4.34 1.80 -29.41
N ARG A 360 4.61 0.69 -30.10
CA ARG A 360 4.17 0.49 -31.48
C ARG A 360 2.66 0.47 -31.64
N GLN A 361 1.92 -0.16 -30.73
CA GLN A 361 0.45 -0.16 -30.73
C GLN A 361 -0.13 1.25 -30.52
N ALA A 362 0.57 2.10 -29.78
CA ALA A 362 0.18 3.49 -29.55
C ALA A 362 0.65 4.46 -30.67
N GLY A 363 1.25 3.96 -31.74
CA GLY A 363 1.77 4.78 -32.86
C GLY A 363 3.02 5.60 -32.52
N LEU A 364 3.75 5.20 -31.47
CA LEU A 364 4.92 5.92 -30.98
C LEU A 364 6.20 5.44 -31.66
N SER A 365 7.11 6.38 -31.98
CA SER A 365 8.47 6.06 -32.39
C SER A 365 9.19 5.30 -31.26
N THR A 366 10.01 4.31 -31.62
CA THR A 366 10.82 3.54 -30.66
C THR A 366 11.91 4.38 -29.97
N THR A 367 12.17 5.58 -30.49
CA THR A 367 13.09 6.59 -29.92
C THR A 367 12.32 7.87 -29.66
N LEU A 368 11.67 7.96 -28.49
CA LEU A 368 10.94 9.17 -28.11
C LEU A 368 11.89 10.24 -27.56
N HIS A 369 11.81 11.44 -28.16
CA HIS A 369 12.42 12.62 -27.58
C HIS A 369 11.61 13.06 -26.35
N PRO A 370 12.23 13.60 -25.26
CA PRO A 370 11.52 13.99 -24.01
C PRO A 370 10.31 14.90 -24.24
N SER A 371 10.35 15.78 -25.27
CA SER A 371 9.24 16.68 -25.63
C SER A 371 8.01 15.95 -26.23
N GLU A 372 8.20 14.78 -26.83
CA GLU A 372 7.10 14.01 -27.44
C GLU A 372 6.29 13.22 -26.40
N TYR A 373 6.85 12.95 -25.22
CA TYR A 373 6.12 12.31 -24.11
C TYR A 373 4.98 13.18 -23.58
N PHE A 374 5.18 14.49 -23.51
CA PHE A 374 4.12 15.40 -23.06
C PHE A 374 2.96 15.48 -24.06
N LEU A 375 3.26 15.43 -25.35
CA LEU A 375 2.25 15.37 -26.41
C LEU A 375 1.51 14.04 -26.41
N TRP A 376 2.19 12.93 -26.14
CA TRP A 376 1.57 11.61 -26.03
C TRP A 376 0.63 11.49 -24.83
N LEU A 377 1.03 12.02 -23.66
CA LEU A 377 0.18 12.05 -22.46
C LEU A 377 -1.12 12.83 -22.71
N SER A 378 -1.10 13.86 -23.55
CA SER A 378 -2.30 14.61 -23.96
C SER A 378 -3.16 13.85 -24.97
N SER A 379 -2.56 13.21 -25.98
CA SER A 379 -3.25 12.43 -27.01
C SER A 379 -3.86 11.12 -26.50
N PHE A 380 -3.25 10.46 -25.54
CA PHE A 380 -3.80 9.25 -24.90
C PHE A 380 -5.08 9.54 -24.10
N ARG A 381 -5.27 10.80 -23.69
CA ARG A 381 -6.48 11.26 -23.01
C ARG A 381 -7.69 11.28 -23.95
N GLU A 382 -7.48 11.55 -25.25
CA GLU A 382 -8.54 11.59 -26.26
C GLU A 382 -8.94 10.21 -26.78
N ILE A 383 -8.00 9.27 -26.86
CA ILE A 383 -8.23 7.91 -27.38
C ILE A 383 -8.98 7.03 -26.34
N MET A 384 -8.75 7.23 -25.04
CA MET A 384 -9.36 6.41 -23.98
C MET A 384 -10.62 7.03 -23.35
N CYS A 385 -10.97 8.27 -23.66
CA CYS A 385 -12.26 8.89 -23.28
C CYS A 385 -13.36 8.74 -24.36
N GLY A 386 -13.10 8.04 -25.42
CA GLY A 386 -14.01 7.80 -26.54
C GLY A 386 -14.62 6.41 -26.61
N VAL A 387 -14.65 5.65 -25.45
CA VAL A 387 -15.39 4.40 -25.31
C VAL A 387 -16.19 4.43 -24.04
#